data_1461a128126a8470453b7c7ce6e0f91a
#
_entry.id   1461a128126a8470453b7c7ce6e0f91a
#
_cell.length_a   1.000
_cell.length_b   1.000
_cell.length_c   1.000
_cell.angle_alpha   90.00
_cell.angle_beta   90.00
_cell.angle_gamma   90.00
#
_symmetry.space_group_name_H-M   'P 1'
#
loop_
_entity.id
_entity.type
_entity.pdbx_description
1 polymer ?
#
loop_
_entity_poly.entity_id
_entity_poly.type
_entity_poly.pdbx_seq_one_letter_code
_entity_poly.pdbx_strand_id
1 'polypeptide(L)'
;MEIQWHEGLAIGIDTIDKQHKEIFERISTLISADMEELAPEQRDIVLHKLLRFMGGYVIDTFKTEEEFMTKSHYPEYDQHKKEHMEFLKSYSSLVRMFEKEGATDLIVTATQNQTVDWLIKHIKGTDQKVTAFLKQSGYFSKTKNKAP
;
A
#
# COMPACT_ATOMS: atom_id res chain seq x y z
N MET A 1 8.22 14.05 -4.95
CA MET A 1 8.58 12.68 -4.48
C MET A 1 8.43 11.71 -5.64
N GLU A 2 9.50 11.04 -5.97
CA GLU A 2 9.44 10.02 -7.02
C GLU A 2 9.05 8.68 -6.41
N ILE A 3 7.92 8.16 -6.84
CA ILE A 3 7.39 6.87 -6.37
C ILE A 3 7.47 5.89 -7.52
N GLN A 4 8.44 4.98 -7.46
CA GLN A 4 8.69 4.04 -8.52
C GLN A 4 8.98 2.65 -7.96
N TRP A 5 8.26 1.64 -8.47
CA TRP A 5 8.55 0.26 -8.10
C TRP A 5 9.81 -0.22 -8.83
N HIS A 6 10.61 -1.04 -8.16
CA HIS A 6 11.78 -1.69 -8.76
C HIS A 6 11.93 -3.11 -8.21
N GLU A 7 12.68 -3.94 -8.92
CA GLU A 7 12.82 -5.37 -8.59
C GLU A 7 13.35 -5.62 -7.16
N GLY A 8 14.11 -4.70 -6.60
CA GLY A 8 14.57 -4.80 -5.22
C GLY A 8 13.45 -4.79 -4.18
N LEU A 9 12.24 -4.40 -4.58
CA LEU A 9 11.06 -4.39 -3.71
C LEU A 9 10.26 -5.69 -3.81
N ALA A 10 10.60 -6.59 -4.72
CA ALA A 10 9.89 -7.85 -4.89
C ALA A 10 10.06 -8.73 -3.65
N ILE A 11 8.97 -9.35 -3.21
CA ILE A 11 9.02 -10.31 -2.10
C ILE A 11 9.11 -11.75 -2.61
N GLY A 12 8.98 -11.96 -3.91
CA GLY A 12 9.10 -13.27 -4.54
C GLY A 12 7.79 -14.00 -4.73
N ILE A 13 6.68 -13.36 -4.40
CA ILE A 13 5.33 -13.91 -4.59
C ILE A 13 4.66 -13.12 -5.70
N ASP A 14 4.49 -13.71 -6.87
CA ASP A 14 4.01 -13.03 -8.06
C ASP A 14 2.73 -12.24 -7.84
N THR A 15 1.75 -12.82 -7.17
CA THR A 15 0.47 -12.14 -6.89
C THR A 15 0.68 -10.85 -6.12
N ILE A 16 1.50 -10.92 -5.07
CA ILE A 16 1.76 -9.76 -4.21
C ILE A 16 2.63 -8.74 -4.94
N ASP A 17 3.64 -9.20 -5.66
CA ASP A 17 4.53 -8.30 -6.41
C ASP A 17 3.77 -7.52 -7.48
N LYS A 18 2.83 -8.16 -8.17
CA LYS A 18 1.95 -7.49 -9.12
C LYS A 18 1.07 -6.45 -8.44
N GLN A 19 0.53 -6.78 -7.28
CA GLN A 19 -0.29 -5.84 -6.49
C GLN A 19 0.53 -4.63 -6.04
N HIS A 20 1.74 -4.85 -5.53
CA HIS A 20 2.63 -3.76 -5.12
C HIS A 20 3.00 -2.86 -6.31
N LYS A 21 3.34 -3.47 -7.44
CA LYS A 21 3.67 -2.74 -8.66
C LYS A 21 2.50 -1.85 -9.11
N GLU A 22 1.28 -2.38 -9.11
CA GLU A 22 0.08 -1.61 -9.44
C GLU A 22 -0.14 -0.46 -8.47
N ILE A 23 0.08 -0.69 -7.18
CA ILE A 23 -0.01 0.35 -6.16
C ILE A 23 0.94 1.51 -6.48
N PHE A 24 2.20 1.20 -6.76
CA PHE A 24 3.20 2.23 -7.09
C PHE A 24 2.81 3.01 -8.35
N GLU A 25 2.40 2.31 -9.40
CA GLU A 25 2.01 2.95 -10.66
C GLU A 25 0.80 3.87 -10.50
N ARG A 26 -0.23 3.40 -9.80
CA ARG A 26 -1.46 4.17 -9.63
C ARG A 26 -1.26 5.38 -8.74
N ILE A 27 -0.54 5.22 -7.63
CA ILE A 27 -0.23 6.32 -6.74
C ILE A 27 0.63 7.34 -7.46
N SER A 28 1.66 6.91 -8.17
CA SER A 28 2.54 7.80 -8.93
C SER A 28 1.77 8.63 -9.95
N THR A 29 0.84 8.00 -10.68
CA THR A 29 0.01 8.71 -11.65
C THR A 29 -0.88 9.76 -11.00
N LEU A 30 -1.50 9.42 -9.87
CA LEU A 30 -2.44 10.31 -9.19
C LEU A 30 -1.74 11.48 -8.51
N ILE A 31 -0.56 11.27 -7.92
CA ILE A 31 0.16 12.35 -7.22
C ILE A 31 1.11 13.13 -8.12
N SER A 32 1.29 12.73 -9.39
CA SER A 32 2.10 13.50 -10.34
C SER A 32 1.43 14.81 -10.71
N ALA A 33 0.12 14.94 -10.52
CA ALA A 33 -0.59 16.20 -10.70
C ALA A 33 -0.15 17.17 -9.61
N ASP A 34 0.16 18.41 -10.02
CA ASP A 34 0.45 19.47 -9.04
C ASP A 34 -0.87 19.91 -8.43
N MET A 35 -1.16 19.42 -7.24
CA MET A 35 -2.44 19.68 -6.56
C MET A 35 -2.66 21.15 -6.27
N GLU A 36 -1.58 21.93 -6.11
CA GLU A 36 -1.70 23.36 -5.83
C GLU A 36 -2.18 24.14 -7.04
N GLU A 37 -1.87 23.68 -8.26
CA GLU A 37 -2.27 24.31 -9.50
C GLU A 37 -3.67 23.93 -9.97
N LEU A 38 -4.26 22.88 -9.35
CA LEU A 38 -5.59 22.44 -9.73
C LEU A 38 -6.68 23.30 -9.07
N ALA A 39 -7.77 23.49 -9.81
CA ALA A 39 -8.97 24.08 -9.24
C ALA A 39 -9.54 23.18 -8.13
N PRO A 40 -10.27 23.75 -7.14
CA PRO A 40 -10.80 22.93 -6.04
C PRO A 40 -11.60 21.70 -6.48
N GLU A 41 -12.41 21.82 -7.52
CA GLU A 41 -13.21 20.70 -8.03
C GLU A 41 -12.33 19.59 -8.61
N GLN A 42 -11.22 19.97 -9.24
CA GLN A 42 -10.26 19.04 -9.81
C GLN A 42 -9.47 18.31 -8.70
N ARG A 43 -9.10 19.04 -7.65
CA ARG A 43 -8.46 18.44 -6.46
C ARG A 43 -9.36 17.40 -5.84
N ASP A 44 -10.64 17.71 -5.69
CA ASP A 44 -11.63 16.79 -5.13
C ASP A 44 -11.71 15.50 -5.95
N ILE A 45 -11.71 15.62 -7.27
CA ILE A 45 -11.76 14.47 -8.18
C ILE A 45 -10.51 13.59 -8.00
N VAL A 46 -9.33 14.21 -8.02
CA VAL A 46 -8.06 13.47 -7.90
C VAL A 46 -7.97 12.77 -6.55
N LEU A 47 -8.28 13.50 -5.47
CA LEU A 47 -8.21 12.94 -4.13
C LEU A 47 -9.24 11.84 -3.91
N HIS A 48 -10.44 12.01 -4.45
CA HIS A 48 -11.47 10.98 -4.40
C HIS A 48 -11.00 9.68 -5.07
N LYS A 49 -10.39 9.78 -6.25
CA LYS A 49 -9.85 8.63 -6.97
C LYS A 49 -8.75 7.93 -6.17
N LEU A 50 -7.85 8.71 -5.58
CA LEU A 50 -6.75 8.16 -4.76
C LEU A 50 -7.27 7.42 -3.53
N LEU A 51 -8.17 8.05 -2.78
CA LEU A 51 -8.75 7.44 -1.58
C LEU A 51 -9.57 6.20 -1.92
N ARG A 52 -10.32 6.24 -3.01
CA ARG A 52 -11.09 5.09 -3.46
C ARG A 52 -10.19 3.92 -3.86
N PHE A 53 -9.09 4.20 -4.56
CA PHE A 53 -8.10 3.18 -4.90
C PHE A 53 -7.51 2.54 -3.64
N MET A 54 -7.12 3.35 -2.67
CA MET A 54 -6.58 2.85 -1.40
C MET A 54 -7.60 2.01 -0.63
N GLY A 55 -8.86 2.43 -0.61
CA GLY A 55 -9.91 1.72 0.09
C GLY A 55 -10.27 0.37 -0.51
N GLY A 56 -10.05 0.20 -1.79
CA GLY A 56 -10.30 -1.07 -2.48
C GLY A 56 -9.03 -1.89 -2.65
N TYR A 57 -8.18 -1.43 -3.54
CA TYR A 57 -7.03 -2.21 -4.00
C TYR A 57 -5.98 -2.45 -2.90
N VAL A 58 -5.63 -1.42 -2.15
CA VAL A 58 -4.61 -1.55 -1.10
C VAL A 58 -5.09 -2.48 0.02
N ILE A 59 -6.35 -2.36 0.41
CA ILE A 59 -6.93 -3.22 1.44
C ILE A 59 -6.96 -4.67 0.97
N ASP A 60 -7.30 -4.92 -0.29
CA ASP A 60 -7.28 -6.27 -0.86
C ASP A 60 -5.86 -6.83 -0.89
N THR A 61 -4.86 -6.01 -1.16
CA THR A 61 -3.46 -6.40 -1.09
C THR A 61 -3.08 -6.84 0.33
N PHE A 62 -3.50 -6.09 1.34
CA PHE A 62 -3.26 -6.47 2.74
C PHE A 62 -3.86 -7.83 3.08
N LYS A 63 -5.07 -8.09 2.61
CA LYS A 63 -5.72 -9.40 2.82
C LYS A 63 -4.94 -10.52 2.17
N THR A 64 -4.46 -10.32 0.95
CA THR A 64 -3.63 -11.30 0.25
C THR A 64 -2.36 -11.60 1.04
N GLU A 65 -1.69 -10.58 1.54
CA GLU A 65 -0.49 -10.73 2.37
C GLU A 65 -0.79 -11.49 3.65
N GLU A 66 -1.88 -11.15 4.34
CA GLU A 66 -2.27 -11.80 5.59
C GLU A 66 -2.59 -13.27 5.40
N GLU A 67 -3.30 -13.63 4.33
CA GLU A 67 -3.55 -15.02 4.00
C GLU A 67 -2.26 -15.78 3.74
N PHE A 68 -1.35 -15.18 3.01
CA PHE A 68 -0.06 -15.78 2.70
C PHE A 68 0.78 -15.98 3.96
N MET A 69 0.86 -14.97 4.82
CA MET A 69 1.60 -15.04 6.07
C MET A 69 1.03 -16.11 7.02
N THR A 70 -0.30 -16.25 7.04
CA THR A 70 -0.96 -17.28 7.83
C THR A 70 -0.59 -18.68 7.32
N LYS A 71 -0.66 -18.89 6.01
CA LYS A 71 -0.32 -20.17 5.39
C LYS A 71 1.14 -20.54 5.54
N SER A 72 2.04 -19.56 5.54
CA SER A 72 3.47 -19.80 5.68
C SER A 72 3.95 -19.82 7.13
N HIS A 73 3.05 -19.61 8.08
CA HIS A 73 3.36 -19.54 9.52
C HIS A 73 4.40 -18.46 9.86
N TYR A 74 4.25 -17.29 9.24
CA TYR A 74 5.16 -16.17 9.47
C TYR A 74 5.11 -15.74 10.94
N PRO A 75 6.27 -15.75 11.65
CA PRO A 75 6.28 -15.54 13.11
C PRO A 75 5.89 -14.12 13.54
N GLU A 76 6.06 -13.11 12.68
CA GLU A 76 5.71 -11.73 13.01
C GLU A 76 4.37 -11.31 12.38
N TYR A 77 3.49 -12.26 12.12
CA TYR A 77 2.18 -12.01 11.54
C TYR A 77 1.37 -10.99 12.33
N ASP A 78 1.32 -11.14 13.65
CA ASP A 78 0.50 -10.25 14.49
C ASP A 78 0.96 -8.80 14.40
N GLN A 79 2.28 -8.58 14.40
CA GLN A 79 2.85 -7.23 14.27
C GLN A 79 2.57 -6.65 12.88
N HIS A 80 2.71 -7.46 11.83
CA HIS A 80 2.45 -7.04 10.46
C HIS A 80 0.98 -6.64 10.27
N LYS A 81 0.08 -7.48 10.78
CA LYS A 81 -1.37 -7.20 10.74
C LYS A 81 -1.72 -5.94 11.51
N LYS A 82 -1.05 -5.70 12.64
CA LYS A 82 -1.24 -4.48 13.42
C LYS A 82 -0.91 -3.24 12.60
N GLU A 83 0.16 -3.28 11.82
CA GLU A 83 0.51 -2.17 10.92
C GLU A 83 -0.58 -1.93 9.88
N HIS A 84 -1.13 -3.00 9.29
CA HIS A 84 -2.26 -2.90 8.36
C HIS A 84 -3.46 -2.22 9.02
N MET A 85 -3.76 -2.57 10.26
CA MET A 85 -4.88 -1.98 11.00
C MET A 85 -4.65 -0.50 11.31
N GLU A 86 -3.42 -0.11 11.59
CA GLU A 86 -3.06 1.30 11.79
C GLU A 86 -3.30 2.11 10.52
N PHE A 87 -2.93 1.55 9.37
CA PHE A 87 -3.22 2.19 8.08
C PHE A 87 -4.73 2.37 7.88
N LEU A 88 -5.52 1.33 8.13
CA LEU A 88 -6.98 1.38 7.97
C LEU A 88 -7.60 2.47 8.85
N LYS A 89 -7.08 2.64 10.05
CA LYS A 89 -7.55 3.64 11.00
C LYS A 89 -7.29 5.06 10.48
N SER A 90 -6.06 5.32 10.02
CA SER A 90 -5.70 6.61 9.43
C SER A 90 -6.49 6.88 8.16
N TYR A 91 -6.63 5.87 7.30
CA TYR A 91 -7.40 5.96 6.07
C TYR A 91 -8.86 6.33 6.34
N SER A 92 -9.50 5.63 7.27
CA SER A 92 -10.91 5.90 7.62
C SER A 92 -11.10 7.33 8.13
N SER A 93 -10.17 7.81 8.93
CA SER A 93 -10.19 9.18 9.44
C SER A 93 -10.09 10.19 8.30
N LEU A 94 -9.18 9.97 7.36
CA LEU A 94 -9.01 10.85 6.20
C LEU A 94 -10.23 10.88 5.31
N VAL A 95 -10.87 9.73 5.08
CA VAL A 95 -12.08 9.66 4.27
C VAL A 95 -13.19 10.51 4.91
N ARG A 96 -13.38 10.40 6.22
CA ARG A 96 -14.38 11.20 6.94
C ARG A 96 -14.09 12.69 6.83
N MET A 97 -12.82 13.10 6.98
CA MET A 97 -12.43 14.49 6.86
C MET A 97 -12.66 15.01 5.44
N PHE A 98 -12.30 14.21 4.45
CA PHE A 98 -12.51 14.56 3.04
C PHE A 98 -13.99 14.74 2.70
N GLU A 99 -14.84 13.81 3.16
CA GLU A 99 -16.29 13.88 2.93
C GLU A 99 -16.89 15.15 3.51
N LYS A 100 -16.35 15.62 4.64
CA LYS A 100 -16.85 16.80 5.32
C LYS A 100 -16.29 18.11 4.74
N GLU A 101 -15.02 18.15 4.40
CA GLU A 101 -14.31 19.39 4.09
C GLU A 101 -13.79 19.49 2.65
N GLY A 102 -13.78 18.39 1.88
CA GLY A 102 -13.21 18.35 0.56
C GLY A 102 -11.67 18.30 0.58
N ALA A 103 -11.06 18.56 -0.58
CA ALA A 103 -9.60 18.48 -0.73
C ALA A 103 -8.91 19.78 -0.30
N THR A 104 -8.96 20.08 0.98
CA THR A 104 -8.22 21.19 1.57
C THR A 104 -6.72 20.89 1.53
N ASP A 105 -5.87 21.92 1.66
CA ASP A 105 -4.43 21.74 1.70
C ASP A 105 -4.02 20.78 2.83
N LEU A 106 -4.68 20.91 4.00
CA LEU A 106 -4.42 20.05 5.13
C LEU A 106 -4.73 18.57 4.82
N ILE A 107 -5.87 18.31 4.19
CA ILE A 107 -6.29 16.95 3.85
C ILE A 107 -5.40 16.35 2.77
N VAL A 108 -5.02 17.13 1.75
CA VAL A 108 -4.07 16.70 0.72
C VAL A 108 -2.74 16.30 1.34
N THR A 109 -2.18 17.16 2.19
CA THR A 109 -0.91 16.91 2.86
C THR A 109 -1.00 15.68 3.79
N ALA A 110 -2.09 15.57 4.55
CA ALA A 110 -2.31 14.41 5.43
C ALA A 110 -2.41 13.12 4.62
N THR A 111 -3.08 13.14 3.47
CA THR A 111 -3.19 11.97 2.60
C THR A 111 -1.81 11.52 2.13
N GLN A 112 -0.98 12.47 1.68
CA GLN A 112 0.38 12.15 1.24
C GLN A 112 1.24 11.57 2.37
N ASN A 113 1.19 12.17 3.54
CA ASN A 113 2.05 11.77 4.65
C ASN A 113 1.55 10.53 5.41
N GLN A 114 0.25 10.45 5.67
CA GLN A 114 -0.30 9.39 6.50
C GLN A 114 -0.69 8.13 5.73
N THR A 115 -0.90 8.22 4.43
CA THR A 115 -1.26 7.06 3.62
C THR A 115 -0.17 6.71 2.62
N VAL A 116 0.19 7.62 1.73
CA VAL A 116 1.18 7.32 0.68
C VAL A 116 2.55 7.01 1.26
N ASP A 117 3.09 7.89 2.09
CA ASP A 117 4.41 7.67 2.70
C ASP A 117 4.43 6.44 3.60
N TRP A 118 3.36 6.25 4.38
CA TRP A 118 3.24 5.07 5.24
C TRP A 118 3.29 3.79 4.40
N LEU A 119 2.51 3.76 3.32
CA LEU A 119 2.41 2.58 2.45
C LEU A 119 3.76 2.23 1.82
N ILE A 120 4.47 3.24 1.31
CA ILE A 120 5.78 3.03 0.70
C ILE A 120 6.78 2.49 1.73
N LYS A 121 6.81 3.05 2.94
CA LYS A 121 7.68 2.58 4.02
C LYS A 121 7.33 1.16 4.43
N HIS A 122 6.04 0.83 4.47
CA HIS A 122 5.57 -0.51 4.81
C HIS A 122 6.08 -1.54 3.78
N ILE A 123 5.92 -1.23 2.48
CA ILE A 123 6.38 -2.13 1.41
C ILE A 123 7.90 -2.27 1.42
N LYS A 124 8.64 -1.17 1.62
CA LYS A 124 10.10 -1.18 1.61
C LYS A 124 10.72 -1.80 2.87
N GLY A 125 10.00 -1.80 3.97
CA GLY A 125 10.50 -2.27 5.26
C GLY A 125 9.82 -3.55 5.73
N THR A 126 8.59 -3.42 6.20
CA THR A 126 7.85 -4.51 6.82
C THR A 126 7.62 -5.69 5.89
N ASP A 127 7.25 -5.44 4.64
CA ASP A 127 7.04 -6.51 3.66
C ASP A 127 8.35 -7.23 3.32
N GLN A 128 9.48 -6.55 3.36
CA GLN A 128 10.77 -7.17 3.07
C GLN A 128 11.21 -8.16 4.16
N LYS A 129 10.72 -8.02 5.37
CA LYS A 129 10.96 -9.00 6.44
C LYS A 129 10.30 -10.33 6.12
N VAL A 130 9.15 -10.30 5.48
CA VAL A 130 8.47 -11.51 4.98
C VAL A 130 9.37 -12.21 3.96
N THR A 131 9.95 -11.46 3.04
CA THR A 131 10.88 -11.99 2.04
C THR A 131 12.05 -12.70 2.71
N ALA A 132 12.68 -12.06 3.70
CA ALA A 132 13.81 -12.64 4.43
C ALA A 132 13.42 -13.95 5.11
N PHE A 133 12.26 -13.99 5.74
CA PHE A 133 11.74 -15.20 6.37
C PHE A 133 11.55 -16.33 5.36
N LEU A 134 10.94 -16.02 4.22
CA LEU A 134 10.67 -17.01 3.17
C LEU A 134 11.95 -17.61 2.61
N LYS A 135 12.98 -16.81 2.43
CA LYS A 135 14.30 -17.28 1.98
C LYS A 135 14.94 -18.21 3.01
N GLN A 136 14.92 -17.81 4.29
CA GLN A 136 15.51 -18.61 5.37
C GLN A 136 14.77 -19.91 5.62
N SER A 137 13.45 -19.92 5.48
CA SER A 137 12.62 -21.10 5.70
C SER A 137 12.66 -22.11 4.56
N GLY A 138 13.29 -21.77 3.44
CA GLY A 138 13.32 -22.60 2.26
C GLY A 138 12.00 -22.64 1.49
N TYR A 139 11.11 -21.70 1.75
CA TYR A 139 9.79 -21.66 1.13
C TYR A 139 9.87 -21.72 -0.40
N PHE A 140 10.74 -20.90 -1.00
CA PHE A 140 10.87 -20.84 -2.45
C PHE A 140 11.39 -22.15 -3.06
N SER A 141 12.23 -22.87 -2.35
CA SER A 141 12.72 -24.18 -2.78
C SER A 141 11.60 -25.22 -2.79
N LYS A 142 10.72 -25.18 -1.77
CA LYS A 142 9.60 -26.12 -1.61
C LYS A 142 8.45 -25.86 -2.60
N THR A 143 8.24 -24.60 -2.99
CA THR A 143 7.10 -24.18 -3.80
C THR A 143 7.46 -23.79 -5.22
N LYS A 144 8.72 -23.92 -5.59
CA LYS A 144 9.30 -23.52 -6.86
C LYS A 144 8.55 -24.07 -8.07
N ASN A 145 7.97 -25.26 -7.97
CA ASN A 145 7.22 -25.92 -9.05
C ASN A 145 5.70 -25.74 -8.93
N LYS A 146 5.25 -24.98 -7.94
CA LYS A 146 3.84 -24.68 -7.74
C LYS A 146 3.62 -23.24 -8.17
N ALA A 147 3.27 -23.05 -9.44
CA ALA A 147 2.91 -21.73 -9.93
C ALA A 147 1.77 -21.16 -9.08
N PRO A 148 1.85 -19.89 -8.67
CA PRO A 148 0.78 -19.26 -7.92
C PRO A 148 -0.47 -19.09 -8.77
#